data_1addcfeb4677d451c5b153262e467a71
#
_entry.id   1addcfeb4677d451c5b153262e467a71
#
_cell.length_a   1.000
_cell.length_b   1.000
_cell.length_c   1.000
_cell.angle_alpha   90.00
_cell.angle_beta   90.00
_cell.angle_gamma   90.00
#
_symmetry.space_group_name_H-M   'P 1'
#
loop_
_entity.id
_entity.type
_entity.pdbx_description
1 polymer ?
#
loop_
_entity_poly.entity_id
_entity_poly.type
_entity_poly.pdbx_seq_one_letter_code
_entity_poly.pdbx_strand_id
1 'polypeptide(L)'
;LDYIQAGQYDGAILDIMMPGLDGLSVLQYIREEGNVIPVLLLTAKSQVDDRIRGLDMGADDYLVKPFAMGELLARIRAMTRRRTDAATNLLQFGDLSLSREIFTLTGPLGKQRLGNKEFQMLELLMENPNRVISTEQFLSRIWGYDAETEISVVWVYISGLRKKLHAVGSTVEIRANRGVGYLLASEAREETP
;
A
#
# COMPACT_ATOMS: atom_id res chain seq x y z
N LEU A 1 -14.75 -3.25 -16.15
CA LEU A 1 -14.44 -4.45 -15.37
C LEU A 1 -13.80 -5.52 -16.24
N ASP A 2 -14.38 -5.86 -17.39
CA ASP A 2 -13.92 -6.91 -18.31
C ASP A 2 -12.43 -6.82 -18.67
N TYR A 3 -11.94 -5.59 -18.93
CA TYR A 3 -10.52 -5.35 -19.22
C TYR A 3 -9.61 -5.69 -18.05
N ILE A 4 -10.03 -5.41 -16.82
CA ILE A 4 -9.25 -5.71 -15.62
C ILE A 4 -9.22 -7.22 -15.36
N GLN A 5 -10.35 -7.89 -15.60
CA GLN A 5 -10.45 -9.36 -15.48
C GLN A 5 -9.62 -10.11 -16.52
N ALA A 6 -9.43 -9.52 -17.71
CA ALA A 6 -8.57 -10.10 -18.75
C ALA A 6 -7.08 -10.21 -18.35
N GLY A 7 -6.64 -9.55 -17.27
CA GLY A 7 -5.32 -9.73 -16.66
C GLY A 7 -4.13 -9.21 -17.49
N GLN A 8 -4.38 -8.41 -18.53
CA GLN A 8 -3.36 -7.94 -19.48
C GLN A 8 -2.79 -6.54 -19.15
N TYR A 9 -3.19 -5.97 -18.01
CA TYR A 9 -2.83 -4.61 -17.63
C TYR A 9 -1.99 -4.59 -16.36
N ASP A 10 -1.02 -3.69 -16.29
CA ASP A 10 -0.13 -3.50 -15.15
C ASP A 10 -0.70 -2.52 -14.10
N GLY A 11 -1.81 -1.86 -14.39
CA GLY A 11 -2.48 -0.92 -13.50
C GLY A 11 -3.79 -0.40 -14.09
N ALA A 12 -4.64 0.19 -13.26
CA ALA A 12 -5.88 0.83 -13.67
C ALA A 12 -5.94 2.27 -13.17
N ILE A 13 -6.52 3.16 -13.99
CA ILE A 13 -6.82 4.54 -13.61
C ILE A 13 -8.34 4.65 -13.61
N LEU A 14 -8.92 5.00 -12.48
CA LEU A 14 -10.37 5.11 -12.31
C LEU A 14 -10.74 6.54 -11.92
N ASP A 15 -11.65 7.14 -12.68
CA ASP A 15 -12.30 8.38 -12.25
C ASP A 15 -13.36 8.05 -11.20
N ILE A 16 -13.35 8.73 -10.06
CA ILE A 16 -14.40 8.55 -9.05
C ILE A 16 -15.76 8.97 -9.62
N MET A 17 -15.79 10.07 -10.38
CA MET A 17 -17.04 10.61 -10.92
C MET A 17 -17.33 10.08 -12.33
N MET A 18 -17.64 8.80 -12.46
CA MET A 18 -18.10 8.21 -13.73
C MET A 18 -19.62 8.03 -13.71
N PRO A 19 -20.31 8.23 -14.86
CA PRO A 19 -21.76 7.94 -14.95
C PRO A 19 -22.01 6.42 -14.87
N GLY A 20 -23.05 6.03 -14.15
CA GLY A 20 -23.41 4.62 -13.94
C GLY A 20 -22.67 4.02 -12.75
N LEU A 21 -21.62 3.25 -12.96
CA LEU A 21 -20.81 2.68 -11.91
C LEU A 21 -19.63 3.62 -11.61
N ASP A 22 -19.57 4.15 -10.39
CA ASP A 22 -18.51 5.06 -9.97
C ASP A 22 -17.17 4.33 -9.74
N GLY A 23 -16.06 5.09 -9.70
CA GLY A 23 -14.73 4.51 -9.57
C GLY A 23 -14.48 3.81 -8.25
N LEU A 24 -15.13 4.22 -7.15
CA LEU A 24 -15.02 3.55 -5.84
C LEU A 24 -15.73 2.20 -5.86
N SER A 25 -16.92 2.13 -6.47
CA SER A 25 -17.65 0.86 -6.65
C SER A 25 -16.87 -0.13 -7.52
N VAL A 26 -16.21 0.36 -8.59
CA VAL A 26 -15.32 -0.48 -9.41
C VAL A 26 -14.14 -0.99 -8.58
N LEU A 27 -13.50 -0.13 -7.79
CA LEU A 27 -12.39 -0.50 -6.91
C LEU A 27 -12.82 -1.57 -5.91
N GLN A 28 -13.96 -1.36 -5.25
CA GLN A 28 -14.51 -2.32 -4.28
C GLN A 28 -14.69 -3.69 -4.92
N TYR A 29 -15.35 -3.76 -6.06
CA TYR A 29 -15.56 -4.99 -6.79
C TYR A 29 -14.24 -5.71 -7.13
N ILE A 30 -13.25 -4.97 -7.65
CA ILE A 30 -11.91 -5.52 -7.99
C ILE A 30 -11.25 -6.14 -6.75
N ARG A 31 -11.37 -5.49 -5.58
CA ARG A 31 -10.76 -5.96 -4.34
C ARG A 31 -11.51 -7.15 -3.72
N GLU A 32 -12.84 -7.18 -3.81
CA GLU A 32 -13.67 -8.33 -3.40
C GLU A 32 -13.36 -9.58 -4.21
N GLU A 33 -13.12 -9.45 -5.52
CA GLU A 33 -12.62 -10.53 -6.39
C GLU A 33 -11.16 -10.95 -6.09
N GLY A 34 -10.52 -10.30 -5.13
CA GLY A 34 -9.14 -10.58 -4.75
C GLY A 34 -8.11 -10.11 -5.77
N ASN A 35 -8.48 -9.29 -6.74
CA ASN A 35 -7.54 -8.72 -7.70
C ASN A 35 -6.78 -7.55 -7.07
N VAL A 36 -5.45 -7.59 -7.15
CA VAL A 36 -4.52 -6.60 -6.55
C VAL A 36 -3.88 -5.68 -7.59
N ILE A 37 -4.46 -5.60 -8.79
CA ILE A 37 -3.98 -4.65 -9.80
C ILE A 37 -3.81 -3.27 -9.17
N PRO A 38 -2.70 -2.55 -9.41
CA PRO A 38 -2.52 -1.19 -8.93
C PRO A 38 -3.62 -0.27 -9.46
N VAL A 39 -4.25 0.52 -8.59
CA VAL A 39 -5.34 1.44 -8.94
C VAL A 39 -5.00 2.86 -8.52
N LEU A 40 -5.00 3.78 -9.50
CA LEU A 40 -4.95 5.22 -9.30
C LEU A 40 -6.36 5.79 -9.41
N LEU A 41 -6.85 6.46 -8.35
CA LEU A 41 -8.12 7.17 -8.38
C LEU A 41 -7.93 8.61 -8.86
N LEU A 42 -8.79 9.06 -9.77
CA LEU A 42 -8.91 10.48 -10.12
C LEU A 42 -10.08 11.08 -9.35
N THR A 43 -9.85 12.20 -8.66
CA THR A 43 -10.87 12.84 -7.80
C THR A 43 -10.94 14.34 -7.99
N ALA A 44 -12.07 14.96 -7.63
CA ALA A 44 -12.18 16.41 -7.53
C ALA A 44 -11.66 16.91 -6.17
N LYS A 45 -11.08 18.12 -6.12
CA LYS A 45 -10.41 18.70 -4.95
C LYS A 45 -11.27 18.82 -3.68
N SER A 46 -12.59 18.83 -3.81
CA SER A 46 -13.53 19.04 -2.71
C SER A 46 -13.85 17.80 -1.87
N GLN A 47 -13.33 16.62 -2.22
CA GLN A 47 -13.76 15.35 -1.63
C GLN A 47 -12.63 14.67 -0.86
N VAL A 48 -12.23 15.27 0.28
CA VAL A 48 -11.23 14.66 1.19
C VAL A 48 -11.72 13.31 1.68
N ASP A 49 -13.01 13.19 1.99
CA ASP A 49 -13.63 11.96 2.47
C ASP A 49 -13.57 10.83 1.43
N ASP A 50 -13.74 11.15 0.14
CA ASP A 50 -13.63 10.15 -0.94
C ASP A 50 -12.18 9.65 -1.12
N ARG A 51 -11.18 10.51 -0.87
CA ARG A 51 -9.76 10.10 -0.90
C ARG A 51 -9.45 9.12 0.22
N ILE A 52 -9.91 9.42 1.44
CA ILE A 52 -9.74 8.54 2.60
C ILE A 52 -10.44 7.21 2.34
N ARG A 53 -11.71 7.25 1.91
CA ARG A 53 -12.47 6.04 1.56
C ARG A 53 -11.77 5.22 0.47
N GLY A 54 -11.31 5.85 -0.61
CA GLY A 54 -10.63 5.16 -1.70
C GLY A 54 -9.35 4.44 -1.23
N LEU A 55 -8.54 5.08 -0.37
CA LEU A 55 -7.34 4.48 0.22
C LEU A 55 -7.71 3.33 1.18
N ASP A 56 -8.71 3.51 2.03
CA ASP A 56 -9.21 2.46 2.94
C ASP A 56 -9.77 1.25 2.18
N MET A 57 -10.34 1.47 0.99
CA MET A 57 -10.83 0.44 0.08
C MET A 57 -9.72 -0.23 -0.74
N GLY A 58 -8.45 0.20 -0.58
CA GLY A 58 -7.30 -0.42 -1.21
C GLY A 58 -6.89 0.19 -2.56
N ALA A 59 -7.18 1.48 -2.81
CA ALA A 59 -6.52 2.23 -3.87
C ALA A 59 -5.02 2.37 -3.57
N ASP A 60 -4.20 2.38 -4.61
CA ASP A 60 -2.75 2.50 -4.47
C ASP A 60 -2.30 3.96 -4.41
N ASP A 61 -3.02 4.85 -5.07
CA ASP A 61 -2.78 6.29 -5.05
C ASP A 61 -4.02 7.05 -5.54
N TYR A 62 -4.02 8.36 -5.39
CA TYR A 62 -5.04 9.25 -5.94
C TYR A 62 -4.40 10.47 -6.61
N LEU A 63 -5.12 11.09 -7.56
CA LEU A 63 -4.70 12.30 -8.24
C LEU A 63 -5.87 13.27 -8.32
N VAL A 64 -5.65 14.49 -7.85
CA VAL A 64 -6.69 15.54 -7.81
C VAL A 64 -6.78 16.25 -9.14
N LYS A 65 -7.99 16.41 -9.66
CA LYS A 65 -8.28 17.22 -10.85
C LYS A 65 -8.40 18.70 -10.50
N PRO A 66 -7.85 19.62 -11.33
CA PRO A 66 -7.05 19.38 -12.54
C PRO A 66 -5.60 19.00 -12.18
N PHE A 67 -4.98 18.14 -12.99
CA PHE A 67 -3.61 17.67 -12.76
C PHE A 67 -2.71 17.93 -14.01
N ALA A 68 -1.41 18.03 -13.78
CA ALA A 68 -0.44 18.07 -14.86
C ALA A 68 -0.19 16.65 -15.41
N MET A 69 -0.03 16.52 -16.74
CA MET A 69 0.26 15.21 -17.36
C MET A 69 1.56 14.59 -16.81
N GLY A 70 2.56 15.41 -16.48
CA GLY A 70 3.81 14.95 -15.87
C GLY A 70 3.61 14.29 -14.53
N GLU A 71 2.70 14.81 -13.69
CA GLU A 71 2.33 14.22 -12.40
C GLU A 71 1.64 12.87 -12.59
N LEU A 72 0.64 12.79 -13.47
CA LEU A 72 -0.04 11.54 -13.81
C LEU A 72 0.97 10.46 -14.22
N LEU A 73 1.88 10.77 -15.15
CA LEU A 73 2.89 9.84 -15.63
C LEU A 73 3.89 9.43 -14.53
N ALA A 74 4.26 10.33 -13.64
CA ALA A 74 5.13 10.02 -12.50
C ALA A 74 4.46 9.03 -11.54
N ARG A 75 3.18 9.23 -11.22
CA ARG A 75 2.39 8.33 -10.37
C ARG A 75 2.20 6.95 -11.01
N ILE A 76 1.89 6.89 -12.31
CA ILE A 76 1.81 5.62 -13.03
C ILE A 76 3.13 4.86 -12.94
N ARG A 77 4.27 5.49 -13.23
CA ARG A 77 5.59 4.84 -13.11
C ARG A 77 5.87 4.35 -11.70
N ALA A 78 5.49 5.12 -10.67
CA ALA A 78 5.68 4.73 -9.28
C ALA A 78 4.83 3.51 -8.90
N MET A 79 3.57 3.47 -9.34
CA MET A 79 2.64 2.38 -9.00
C MET A 79 2.90 1.10 -9.79
N THR A 80 3.43 1.19 -11.03
CA THR A 80 3.70 0.02 -11.87
C THR A 80 5.15 -0.46 -11.81
N ARG A 81 6.00 0.18 -11.00
CA ARG A 81 7.41 -0.19 -10.88
C ARG A 81 7.55 -1.59 -10.27
N ARG A 82 7.82 -2.58 -11.12
CA ARG A 82 8.20 -3.93 -10.68
C ARG A 82 9.63 -3.88 -10.13
N ARG A 83 9.85 -4.32 -8.90
CA ARG A 83 11.21 -4.56 -8.40
C ARG A 83 11.71 -5.87 -9.01
N THR A 84 12.54 -5.75 -10.04
CA THR A 84 13.29 -6.87 -10.63
C THR A 84 14.59 -7.09 -9.86
N ASP A 85 14.50 -7.60 -8.63
CA ASP A 85 15.65 -8.15 -7.95
C ASP A 85 15.34 -9.57 -7.48
N ALA A 86 16.10 -10.51 -8.03
CA ALA A 86 15.97 -11.95 -7.83
C ALA A 86 16.43 -12.45 -6.43
N ALA A 87 16.32 -11.62 -5.40
CA ALA A 87 16.63 -12.02 -4.03
C ALA A 87 15.34 -12.45 -3.33
N THR A 88 15.23 -13.75 -3.10
CA THR A 88 14.21 -14.48 -2.33
C THR A 88 12.79 -13.88 -2.37
N ASN A 89 11.89 -14.57 -3.04
CA ASN A 89 10.45 -14.23 -3.16
C ASN A 89 9.71 -14.15 -1.80
N LEU A 90 10.41 -14.38 -0.69
CA LEU A 90 9.85 -14.42 0.66
C LEU A 90 10.72 -13.63 1.63
N LEU A 91 10.16 -12.57 2.20
CA LEU A 91 10.75 -11.86 3.33
C LEU A 91 10.22 -12.44 4.65
N GLN A 92 11.08 -12.54 5.66
CA GLN A 92 10.70 -12.99 6.99
C GLN A 92 11.19 -12.02 8.06
N PHE A 93 10.33 -11.73 9.04
CA PHE A 93 10.68 -10.97 10.24
C PHE A 93 9.79 -11.37 11.41
N GLY A 94 10.38 -11.84 12.50
CA GLY A 94 9.64 -12.40 13.63
C GLY A 94 8.78 -13.59 13.20
N ASP A 95 7.49 -13.50 13.48
CA ASP A 95 6.47 -14.50 13.12
C ASP A 95 5.77 -14.21 11.76
N LEU A 96 6.26 -13.21 11.03
CA LEU A 96 5.71 -12.80 9.73
C LEU A 96 6.50 -13.35 8.56
N SER A 97 5.79 -13.68 7.49
CA SER A 97 6.38 -13.84 6.17
C SER A 97 5.58 -13.06 5.12
N LEU A 98 6.29 -12.41 4.20
CA LEU A 98 5.74 -11.58 3.13
C LEU A 98 6.17 -12.13 1.77
N SER A 99 5.21 -12.60 0.98
CA SER A 99 5.45 -13.07 -0.38
C SER A 99 5.45 -11.90 -1.36
N ARG A 100 6.58 -11.74 -2.07
CA ARG A 100 6.75 -10.75 -3.14
C ARG A 100 5.99 -11.12 -4.42
N GLU A 101 5.74 -12.39 -4.62
CA GLU A 101 5.10 -12.90 -5.83
C GLU A 101 3.59 -12.64 -5.82
N ILE A 102 2.95 -12.90 -4.68
CA ILE A 102 1.48 -12.84 -4.56
C ILE A 102 0.99 -11.75 -3.60
N PHE A 103 1.88 -10.86 -3.14
CA PHE A 103 1.58 -9.75 -2.22
C PHE A 103 0.79 -10.19 -0.97
N THR A 104 1.22 -11.30 -0.39
CA THR A 104 0.52 -11.91 0.74
C THR A 104 1.38 -11.88 2.00
N LEU A 105 0.80 -11.31 3.05
CA LEU A 105 1.31 -11.37 4.42
C LEU A 105 0.77 -12.62 5.08
N THR A 106 1.65 -13.40 5.71
CA THR A 106 1.31 -14.60 6.49
C THR A 106 1.81 -14.43 7.92
N GLY A 107 1.00 -14.76 8.88
CA GLY A 107 1.31 -14.79 10.31
C GLY A 107 0.69 -16.02 10.99
N PRO A 108 0.76 -16.12 12.32
CA PRO A 108 0.33 -17.31 13.08
C PRO A 108 -1.13 -17.71 12.87
N LEU A 109 -2.04 -16.75 12.73
CA LEU A 109 -3.47 -17.01 12.61
C LEU A 109 -3.99 -17.03 11.17
N GLY A 110 -3.14 -16.82 10.17
CA GLY A 110 -3.58 -16.89 8.78
C GLY A 110 -2.86 -15.94 7.84
N LYS A 111 -3.55 -15.60 6.74
CA LYS A 111 -2.98 -14.81 5.65
C LYS A 111 -3.85 -13.60 5.34
N GLN A 112 -3.22 -12.52 4.92
CA GLN A 112 -3.87 -11.30 4.44
C GLN A 112 -3.23 -10.85 3.13
N ARG A 113 -4.06 -10.53 2.16
CA ARG A 113 -3.58 -9.95 0.90
C ARG A 113 -3.36 -8.46 1.08
N LEU A 114 -2.25 -7.95 0.50
CA LEU A 114 -1.89 -6.55 0.56
C LEU A 114 -2.14 -5.87 -0.79
N GLY A 115 -2.62 -4.64 -0.75
CA GLY A 115 -2.55 -3.75 -1.91
C GLY A 115 -1.09 -3.39 -2.23
N ASN A 116 -0.84 -2.89 -3.44
CA ASN A 116 0.53 -2.64 -3.90
C ASN A 116 1.31 -1.69 -2.97
N LYS A 117 0.70 -0.59 -2.51
CA LYS A 117 1.35 0.36 -1.59
C LYS A 117 1.54 -0.20 -0.19
N GLU A 118 0.57 -0.95 0.33
CA GLU A 118 0.71 -1.65 1.60
C GLU A 118 1.88 -2.64 1.55
N PHE A 119 1.98 -3.39 0.45
CA PHE A 119 3.08 -4.32 0.23
C PHE A 119 4.43 -3.58 0.22
N GLN A 120 4.58 -2.53 -0.59
CA GLN A 120 5.83 -1.75 -0.68
C GLN A 120 6.24 -1.13 0.65
N MET A 121 5.26 -0.63 1.44
CA MET A 121 5.54 -0.08 2.77
C MET A 121 5.98 -1.14 3.76
N LEU A 122 5.30 -2.29 3.79
CA LEU A 122 5.67 -3.38 4.68
C LEU A 122 6.99 -4.01 4.27
N GLU A 123 7.24 -4.18 2.97
CA GLU A 123 8.51 -4.64 2.43
C GLU A 123 9.66 -3.74 2.87
N LEU A 124 9.51 -2.42 2.73
CA LEU A 124 10.51 -1.45 3.17
C LEU A 124 10.80 -1.54 4.67
N LEU A 125 9.77 -1.73 5.49
CA LEU A 125 9.92 -1.94 6.94
C LEU A 125 10.63 -3.27 7.25
N MET A 126 10.27 -4.36 6.58
CA MET A 126 10.85 -5.68 6.78
C MET A 126 12.30 -5.78 6.28
N GLU A 127 12.67 -5.02 5.26
CA GLU A 127 14.06 -4.88 4.81
C GLU A 127 14.93 -4.06 5.77
N ASN A 128 14.32 -3.27 6.66
CA ASN A 128 14.99 -2.40 7.62
C ASN A 128 14.47 -2.63 9.05
N PRO A 129 14.59 -3.85 9.58
CA PRO A 129 14.03 -4.18 10.88
C PRO A 129 14.67 -3.34 11.99
N ASN A 130 13.84 -2.90 12.93
CA ASN A 130 14.24 -2.06 14.07
C ASN A 130 14.85 -0.69 13.70
N ARG A 131 14.76 -0.28 12.44
CA ARG A 131 15.18 1.04 11.99
C ARG A 131 13.96 1.92 11.73
N VAL A 132 14.06 3.18 12.12
CA VAL A 132 13.02 4.17 11.83
C VAL A 132 13.11 4.57 10.37
N ILE A 133 12.03 4.40 9.64
CA ILE A 133 11.84 4.92 8.29
C ILE A 133 11.05 6.22 8.40
N SER A 134 11.61 7.31 7.91
CA SER A 134 10.93 8.60 8.00
C SER A 134 9.73 8.67 7.04
N THR A 135 8.80 9.56 7.32
CA THR A 135 7.63 9.78 6.47
C THR A 135 8.05 10.22 5.06
N GLU A 136 9.09 11.06 4.97
CA GLU A 136 9.66 11.51 3.69
C GLU A 136 10.31 10.34 2.93
N GLN A 137 10.95 9.41 3.63
CA GLN A 137 11.50 8.20 3.00
C GLN A 137 10.40 7.30 2.44
N PHE A 138 9.26 7.14 3.13
CA PHE A 138 8.12 6.45 2.57
C PHE A 138 7.60 7.14 1.32
N LEU A 139 7.39 8.46 1.38
CA LEU A 139 6.89 9.24 0.25
C LEU A 139 7.84 9.14 -0.96
N SER A 140 9.13 9.40 -0.78
CA SER A 140 10.09 9.40 -1.87
C SER A 140 10.29 8.03 -2.51
N ARG A 141 10.34 6.95 -1.70
CA ARG A 141 10.59 5.61 -2.20
C ARG A 141 9.37 4.96 -2.83
N ILE A 142 8.17 5.26 -2.33
CA ILE A 142 6.94 4.57 -2.71
C ILE A 142 6.10 5.39 -3.68
N TRP A 143 6.08 6.72 -3.55
CA TRP A 143 5.33 7.61 -4.45
C TRP A 143 6.22 8.38 -5.43
N GLY A 144 7.51 8.52 -5.15
CA GLY A 144 8.48 9.24 -5.96
C GLY A 144 8.71 10.68 -5.45
N TYR A 145 9.84 11.30 -5.84
CA TYR A 145 10.24 12.63 -5.36
C TYR A 145 9.34 13.77 -5.87
N ASP A 146 8.70 13.60 -7.03
CA ASP A 146 7.88 14.63 -7.66
C ASP A 146 6.38 14.49 -7.32
N ALA A 147 6.02 13.57 -6.43
CA ALA A 147 4.63 13.37 -6.05
C ALA A 147 4.22 14.41 -5.00
N GLU A 148 3.27 15.28 -5.35
CA GLU A 148 2.56 16.15 -4.39
C GLU A 148 1.63 15.34 -3.47
N THR A 149 2.16 14.27 -2.89
CA THR A 149 1.39 13.38 -2.01
C THR A 149 1.50 13.89 -0.58
N GLU A 150 0.36 14.14 0.05
CA GLU A 150 0.32 14.60 1.43
C GLU A 150 0.85 13.53 2.40
N ILE A 151 1.51 13.98 3.46
CA ILE A 151 2.05 13.13 4.56
C ILE A 151 0.95 12.26 5.18
N SER A 152 -0.29 12.75 5.20
CA SER A 152 -1.48 12.05 5.70
C SER A 152 -1.69 10.66 5.07
N VAL A 153 -1.29 10.47 3.82
CA VAL A 153 -1.38 9.19 3.10
C VAL A 153 -0.60 8.09 3.81
N VAL A 154 0.60 8.39 4.31
CA VAL A 154 1.42 7.41 5.04
C VAL A 154 0.68 6.90 6.28
N TRP A 155 -0.04 7.77 6.99
CA TRP A 155 -0.78 7.40 8.20
C TRP A 155 -1.92 6.43 7.90
N VAL A 156 -2.64 6.65 6.78
CA VAL A 156 -3.73 5.77 6.36
C VAL A 156 -3.20 4.37 6.10
N TYR A 157 -2.12 4.24 5.33
CA TYR A 157 -1.52 2.93 5.03
C TYR A 157 -0.92 2.25 6.28
N ILE A 158 -0.27 3.00 7.18
CA ILE A 158 0.22 2.46 8.45
C ILE A 158 -0.94 1.93 9.31
N SER A 159 -2.06 2.65 9.36
CA SER A 159 -3.26 2.19 10.07
C SER A 159 -3.81 0.89 9.48
N GLY A 160 -3.90 0.82 8.14
CA GLY A 160 -4.33 -0.38 7.43
C GLY A 160 -3.40 -1.58 7.69
N LEU A 161 -2.08 -1.36 7.60
CA LEU A 161 -1.09 -2.41 7.89
C LEU A 161 -1.17 -2.92 9.33
N ARG A 162 -1.34 -2.05 10.32
CA ARG A 162 -1.54 -2.46 11.72
C ARG A 162 -2.74 -3.38 11.90
N LYS A 163 -3.87 -3.05 11.26
CA LYS A 163 -5.07 -3.91 11.27
C LYS A 163 -4.77 -5.29 10.70
N LYS A 164 -4.03 -5.35 9.59
CA LYS A 164 -3.67 -6.61 8.93
C LYS A 164 -2.65 -7.44 9.73
N LEU A 165 -1.66 -6.80 10.36
CA LEU A 165 -0.74 -7.47 11.29
C LEU A 165 -1.50 -8.11 12.46
N HIS A 166 -2.43 -7.38 13.05
CA HIS A 166 -3.29 -7.90 14.11
C HIS A 166 -4.18 -9.06 13.61
N ALA A 167 -4.76 -8.93 12.41
CA ALA A 167 -5.63 -9.95 11.83
C ALA A 167 -4.92 -11.28 11.54
N VAL A 168 -3.61 -11.26 11.24
CA VAL A 168 -2.80 -12.48 11.10
C VAL A 168 -2.22 -12.97 12.42
N GLY A 169 -2.54 -12.33 13.54
CA GLY A 169 -2.13 -12.73 14.89
C GLY A 169 -0.64 -12.54 15.17
N SER A 170 0.00 -11.60 14.52
CA SER A 170 1.43 -11.35 14.70
C SER A 170 1.74 -10.64 16.02
N THR A 171 2.88 -10.99 16.61
CA THR A 171 3.51 -10.24 17.70
C THR A 171 4.38 -9.09 17.20
N VAL A 172 4.58 -9.01 15.91
CA VAL A 172 5.30 -7.90 15.27
C VAL A 172 4.40 -6.68 15.17
N GLU A 173 4.94 -5.52 15.55
CA GLU A 173 4.21 -4.25 15.56
C GLU A 173 4.91 -3.17 14.74
N ILE A 174 4.10 -2.30 14.10
CA ILE A 174 4.59 -1.04 13.55
C ILE A 174 4.50 0.02 14.66
N ARG A 175 5.65 0.41 15.20
CA ARG A 175 5.76 1.45 16.23
C ARG A 175 6.01 2.80 15.60
N ALA A 176 5.37 3.85 16.14
CA ALA A 176 5.61 5.22 15.73
C ALA A 176 6.77 5.83 16.57
N ASN A 177 7.72 6.45 15.89
CA ASN A 177 8.67 7.38 16.51
C ASN A 177 8.16 8.78 16.22
N ARG A 178 7.63 9.46 17.27
CA ARG A 178 6.94 10.75 17.15
C ARG A 178 7.81 11.78 16.44
N GLY A 179 7.25 12.43 15.43
CA GLY A 179 7.91 13.47 14.65
C GLY A 179 9.00 12.98 13.69
N VAL A 180 9.29 11.66 13.63
CA VAL A 180 10.34 11.08 12.79
C VAL A 180 9.76 10.12 11.75
N GLY A 181 9.03 9.07 12.20
CA GLY A 181 8.52 8.06 11.27
C GLY A 181 8.06 6.79 11.97
N TYR A 182 8.28 5.65 11.32
CA TYR A 182 7.81 4.33 11.78
C TYR A 182 8.90 3.28 11.69
N LEU A 183 8.83 2.29 12.57
CA LEU A 183 9.70 1.11 12.55
C LEU A 183 8.90 -0.16 12.75
N LEU A 184 9.40 -1.26 12.23
CA LEU A 184 8.89 -2.60 12.50
C LEU A 184 9.69 -3.20 13.65
N ALA A 185 9.01 -3.63 14.71
CA ALA A 185 9.63 -4.26 15.88
C ALA A 185 8.91 -5.57 16.20
N SER A 186 9.65 -6.59 16.58
CA SER A 186 9.10 -7.77 17.24
C SER A 186 9.26 -7.62 18.74
N GLU A 187 8.31 -8.14 19.54
CA GLU A 187 8.62 -8.37 20.95
C GLU A 187 9.77 -9.37 21.01
N ALA A 188 10.92 -8.93 21.46
CA ALA A 188 11.97 -9.85 21.83
C ALA A 188 11.36 -10.79 22.89
N ARG A 189 11.29 -12.10 22.61
CA ARG A 189 11.22 -13.07 23.69
C ARG A 189 12.46 -12.79 24.52
N GLU A 190 12.28 -12.17 25.68
CA GLU A 190 13.29 -12.24 26.73
C GLU A 190 13.46 -13.73 27.02
N GLU A 191 14.48 -14.33 26.45
CA GLU A 191 15.01 -15.57 26.98
C GLU A 191 15.54 -15.19 28.37
N THR A 192 14.71 -15.45 29.37
CA THR A 192 15.12 -15.41 30.78
C THR A 192 16.16 -16.52 30.96
N PRO A 193 17.34 -16.19 31.51
CA PRO A 193 18.42 -17.17 31.77
C PRO A 193 18.02 -18.23 32.79
#